data_8ca8e1865cbbd57ef61963c7bff5a39d
#
_entry.id   8ca8e1865cbbd57ef61963c7bff5a39d
#
_cell.length_a   1.000
_cell.length_b   1.000
_cell.length_c   1.000
_cell.angle_alpha   90.00
_cell.angle_beta   90.00
_cell.angle_gamma   90.00
#
_symmetry.space_group_name_H-M   'P 1'
#
loop_
_entity.id
_entity.type
_entity.pdbx_description
1 polymer ?
#
loop_
_entity_poly.entity_id
_entity_poly.type
_entity_poly.pdbx_seq_one_letter_code
_entity_poly.pdbx_strand_id
1 'polypeptide(L)'
;MDRRSFLKLAAAGVTAGAGAVALGVGWTTLGEPNWPVVEQVSVTLPRLPARLDGLRVAQLSDLHISQYTTQGDIGRAAALAMRQSPDLLVLTGDFIWREVTQHAEKLVEPLRSLHAPLGVYAVLGNHDHWEGAALTAGVLAEAGVALLVNQAVRLDAAAPLWLVG
;
A
#
# COMPACT_ATOMS: atom_id res chain seq x y z
N MET A 1 6.06 25.95 49.99
CA MET A 1 5.08 24.97 49.47
C MET A 1 4.93 23.90 50.54
N ASP A 2 3.72 23.64 50.97
CA ASP A 2 3.48 22.60 51.99
C ASP A 2 3.53 21.20 51.38
N ARG A 3 3.73 20.18 52.20
CA ARG A 3 3.85 18.78 51.75
C ARG A 3 2.62 18.30 51.00
N ARG A 4 1.45 18.80 51.31
CA ARG A 4 0.19 18.42 50.69
C ARG A 4 0.05 18.99 49.27
N SER A 5 0.48 20.23 49.07
CA SER A 5 0.53 20.90 47.76
C SER A 5 1.57 20.25 46.86
N PHE A 6 2.74 19.90 47.38
CA PHE A 6 3.76 19.17 46.66
C PHE A 6 3.24 17.80 46.16
N LEU A 7 2.60 17.01 47.03
CA LEU A 7 2.07 15.71 46.63
C LEU A 7 0.97 15.80 45.57
N LYS A 8 0.10 16.82 45.67
CA LYS A 8 -0.92 17.06 44.62
C LYS A 8 -0.32 17.42 43.27
N LEU A 9 0.71 18.28 43.27
CA LEU A 9 1.40 18.65 42.04
C LEU A 9 2.14 17.45 41.42
N ALA A 10 2.83 16.66 42.24
CA ALA A 10 3.49 15.45 41.82
C ALA A 10 2.51 14.42 41.22
N ALA A 11 1.39 14.19 41.91
CA ALA A 11 0.35 13.32 41.39
C ALA A 11 -0.24 13.82 40.08
N ALA A 12 -0.54 15.12 39.97
CA ALA A 12 -1.02 15.71 38.71
C ALA A 12 0.00 15.59 37.58
N GLY A 13 1.29 15.76 37.87
CA GLY A 13 2.36 15.59 36.89
C GLY A 13 2.46 14.13 36.38
N VAL A 14 2.38 13.16 37.29
CA VAL A 14 2.40 11.73 36.96
C VAL A 14 1.18 11.34 36.12
N THR A 15 -0.02 11.80 36.48
CA THR A 15 -1.24 11.49 35.71
C THR A 15 -1.22 12.15 34.33
N ALA A 16 -0.76 13.39 34.20
CA ALA A 16 -0.63 14.07 32.92
C ALA A 16 0.41 13.36 32.03
N GLY A 17 1.57 12.96 32.59
CA GLY A 17 2.60 12.20 31.88
C GLY A 17 2.08 10.84 31.39
N ALA A 18 1.41 10.08 32.25
CA ALA A 18 0.81 8.81 31.88
C ALA A 18 -0.28 8.97 30.79
N GLY A 19 -1.09 10.03 30.88
CA GLY A 19 -2.07 10.38 29.83
C GLY A 19 -1.42 10.69 28.48
N ALA A 20 -0.36 11.48 28.47
CA ALA A 20 0.36 11.81 27.25
C ALA A 20 1.00 10.58 26.58
N VAL A 21 1.60 9.68 27.40
CA VAL A 21 2.14 8.40 26.90
C VAL A 21 1.04 7.53 26.33
N ALA A 22 -0.09 7.38 27.03
CA ALA A 22 -1.22 6.57 26.54
C ALA A 22 -1.80 7.12 25.22
N LEU A 23 -1.93 8.44 25.09
CA LEU A 23 -2.36 9.08 23.84
C LEU A 23 -1.34 8.88 22.72
N GLY A 24 -0.04 9.02 23.02
CA GLY A 24 1.04 8.78 22.04
C GLY A 24 1.03 7.34 21.54
N VAL A 25 0.98 6.37 22.46
CA VAL A 25 0.88 4.94 22.11
C VAL A 25 -0.40 4.65 21.35
N GLY A 26 -1.54 5.19 21.80
CA GLY A 26 -2.82 5.04 21.09
C GLY A 26 -2.77 5.59 19.66
N TRP A 27 -2.14 6.74 19.46
CA TRP A 27 -1.96 7.32 18.13
C TRP A 27 -1.08 6.45 17.22
N THR A 28 0.09 6.02 17.71
CA THR A 28 1.04 5.21 16.90
C THR A 28 0.51 3.81 16.58
N THR A 29 -0.37 3.25 17.42
CA THR A 29 -0.90 1.90 17.21
C THR A 29 -2.26 1.87 16.51
N LEU A 30 -3.12 2.86 16.73
CA LEU A 30 -4.49 2.87 16.24
C LEU A 30 -4.76 3.99 15.23
N GLY A 31 -4.03 5.10 15.29
CA GLY A 31 -4.23 6.26 14.42
C GLY A 31 -3.39 6.17 13.16
N GLU A 32 -2.09 6.22 13.33
CA GLU A 32 -1.13 6.33 12.22
C GLU A 32 -1.22 5.19 11.19
N PRO A 33 -1.32 3.90 11.57
CA PRO A 33 -1.44 2.81 10.60
C PRO A 33 -2.73 2.87 9.78
N ASN A 34 -3.77 3.52 10.29
CA ASN A 34 -5.07 3.65 9.63
C ASN A 34 -5.21 4.92 8.79
N TRP A 35 -4.13 5.71 8.64
CA TRP A 35 -4.16 6.98 7.92
C TRP A 35 -3.24 6.96 6.70
N PRO A 36 -3.61 6.23 5.61
CA PRO A 36 -2.82 6.23 4.40
C PRO A 36 -2.84 7.62 3.75
N VAL A 37 -1.69 8.06 3.29
CA VAL A 37 -1.51 9.33 2.58
C VAL A 37 -1.06 9.08 1.15
N VAL A 38 -1.42 9.99 0.25
CA VAL A 38 -0.92 9.99 -1.13
C VAL A 38 0.31 10.88 -1.20
N GLU A 39 1.42 10.31 -1.60
CA GLU A 39 2.59 11.06 -1.99
C GLU A 39 2.56 11.26 -3.51
N GLN A 40 2.70 12.51 -3.96
CA GLN A 40 2.75 12.83 -5.38
C GLN A 40 4.18 13.19 -5.78
N VAL A 41 4.70 12.42 -6.74
CA VAL A 41 6.04 12.62 -7.29
C VAL A 41 5.95 12.91 -8.77
N SER A 42 6.52 14.02 -9.22
CA SER A 42 6.61 14.34 -10.64
C SER A 42 7.97 13.93 -11.19
N VAL A 43 7.95 13.13 -12.26
CA VAL A 43 9.16 12.65 -12.93
C VAL A 43 9.21 13.21 -14.34
N THR A 44 10.26 13.98 -14.65
CA THR A 44 10.47 14.51 -16.00
C THR A 44 11.28 13.53 -16.82
N LEU A 45 10.70 13.06 -17.93
CA LEU A 45 11.34 12.16 -18.87
C LEU A 45 11.55 12.88 -20.20
N PRO A 46 12.79 13.30 -20.54
CA PRO A 46 13.06 14.14 -21.72
C PRO A 46 12.68 13.53 -23.06
N ARG A 47 12.54 12.21 -23.14
CA ARG A 47 12.17 11.47 -24.36
C ARG A 47 10.75 10.93 -24.33
N LEU A 48 9.94 11.33 -23.34
CA LEU A 48 8.54 10.94 -23.30
C LEU A 48 7.79 11.60 -24.46
N PRO A 49 7.04 10.84 -25.27
CA PRO A 49 6.18 11.43 -26.30
C PRO A 49 5.16 12.41 -25.69
N ALA A 50 4.96 13.56 -26.34
CA ALA A 50 4.10 14.62 -25.82
C ALA A 50 2.68 14.16 -25.44
N ARG A 51 2.12 13.15 -26.13
CA ARG A 51 0.80 12.58 -25.81
C ARG A 51 0.74 11.79 -24.49
N LEU A 52 1.91 11.44 -23.92
CA LEU A 52 2.03 10.78 -22.62
C LEU A 52 2.41 11.78 -21.52
N ASP A 53 2.52 13.06 -21.85
CA ASP A 53 2.73 14.09 -20.85
C ASP A 53 1.51 14.14 -19.90
N GLY A 54 1.81 14.21 -18.60
CA GLY A 54 0.77 14.13 -17.57
C GLY A 54 0.27 12.70 -17.26
N LEU A 55 0.90 11.65 -17.81
CA LEU A 55 0.56 10.26 -17.48
C LEU A 55 0.63 10.03 -15.96
N ARG A 56 -0.44 9.51 -15.40
CA ARG A 56 -0.56 9.22 -13.97
C ARG A 56 -0.34 7.75 -13.71
N VAL A 57 0.71 7.45 -12.96
CA VAL A 57 0.99 6.09 -12.50
C VAL A 57 0.71 6.04 -11.00
N ALA A 58 -0.22 5.21 -10.57
CA ALA A 58 -0.37 4.90 -9.16
C ALA A 58 0.44 3.65 -8.82
N GLN A 59 1.19 3.73 -7.72
CA GLN A 59 1.96 2.61 -7.19
C GLN A 59 1.43 2.23 -5.81
N LEU A 60 1.23 0.94 -5.60
CA LEU A 60 1.03 0.34 -4.29
C LEU A 60 2.12 -0.70 -4.06
N SER A 61 2.69 -0.72 -2.87
CA SER A 61 3.76 -1.65 -2.48
C SER A 61 3.54 -2.13 -1.06
N ASP A 62 4.15 -3.27 -0.72
CA ASP A 62 4.26 -3.75 0.66
C ASP A 62 2.90 -3.86 1.37
N LEU A 63 1.94 -4.45 0.69
CA LEU A 63 0.57 -4.61 1.22
C LEU A 63 0.53 -5.52 2.45
N HIS A 64 1.42 -6.51 2.49
CA HIS A 64 1.67 -7.37 3.66
C HIS A 64 0.39 -7.83 4.37
N ILE A 65 -0.57 -8.39 3.62
CA ILE A 65 -1.78 -8.91 4.24
C ILE A 65 -1.43 -9.91 5.33
N SER A 66 -2.00 -9.72 6.52
CA SER A 66 -1.66 -10.47 7.73
C SER A 66 -2.76 -10.33 8.77
N GLN A 67 -2.52 -10.78 9.98
CA GLN A 67 -3.39 -10.47 11.12
C GLN A 67 -3.38 -8.96 11.50
N TYR A 68 -2.36 -8.21 11.10
CA TYR A 68 -2.21 -6.77 11.42
C TYR A 68 -2.70 -5.87 10.29
N THR A 69 -2.45 -6.25 9.04
CA THR A 69 -2.91 -5.53 7.85
C THR A 69 -4.10 -6.26 7.27
N THR A 70 -5.28 -5.72 7.45
CA THR A 70 -6.53 -6.37 7.09
C THR A 70 -6.93 -6.12 5.63
N GLN A 71 -7.87 -6.91 5.12
CA GLN A 71 -8.52 -6.65 3.84
C GLN A 71 -9.09 -5.22 3.74
N GLY A 72 -9.64 -4.70 4.84
CA GLY A 72 -10.18 -3.34 4.90
C GLY A 72 -9.11 -2.27 4.75
N ASP A 73 -7.90 -2.50 5.30
CA ASP A 73 -6.78 -1.57 5.17
C ASP A 73 -6.33 -1.48 3.71
N ILE A 74 -6.18 -2.63 3.06
CA ILE A 74 -5.81 -2.73 1.65
C ILE A 74 -6.91 -2.13 0.76
N GLY A 75 -8.18 -2.37 1.09
CA GLY A 75 -9.31 -1.77 0.39
C GLY A 75 -9.31 -0.23 0.48
N ARG A 76 -8.94 0.33 1.64
CA ARG A 76 -8.77 1.80 1.78
C ARG A 76 -7.63 2.33 0.92
N ALA A 77 -6.48 1.63 0.88
CA ALA A 77 -5.37 2.01 0.03
C ALA A 77 -5.73 1.93 -1.46
N ALA A 78 -6.41 0.86 -1.88
CA ALA A 78 -6.92 0.70 -3.24
C ALA A 78 -7.89 1.84 -3.62
N ALA A 79 -8.86 2.13 -2.76
CA ALA A 79 -9.80 3.23 -2.98
C ALA A 79 -9.11 4.60 -3.05
N LEU A 80 -8.04 4.79 -2.28
CA LEU A 80 -7.25 6.02 -2.30
C LEU A 80 -6.48 6.16 -3.61
N ALA A 81 -5.88 5.08 -4.11
CA ALA A 81 -5.22 5.03 -5.41
C ALA A 81 -6.22 5.33 -6.55
N MET A 82 -7.40 4.72 -6.52
CA MET A 82 -8.44 4.94 -7.54
C MET A 82 -8.94 6.38 -7.57
N ARG A 83 -9.02 7.08 -6.43
CA ARG A 83 -9.37 8.51 -6.39
C ARG A 83 -8.38 9.41 -7.12
N GLN A 84 -7.15 8.94 -7.38
CA GLN A 84 -6.17 9.71 -8.16
C GLN A 84 -6.41 9.62 -9.67
N SER A 85 -7.39 8.82 -10.12
CA SER A 85 -7.71 8.58 -11.54
C SER A 85 -6.44 8.19 -12.33
N PRO A 86 -5.78 7.08 -11.96
CA PRO A 86 -4.53 6.66 -12.60
C PRO A 86 -4.78 6.15 -14.03
N ASP A 87 -3.83 6.41 -14.92
CA ASP A 87 -3.79 5.83 -16.27
C ASP A 87 -3.16 4.44 -16.26
N LEU A 88 -2.29 4.17 -15.31
CA LEU A 88 -1.59 2.91 -15.08
C LEU A 88 -1.53 2.63 -13.57
N LEU A 89 -1.71 1.37 -13.18
CA LEU A 89 -1.49 0.90 -11.82
C LEU A 89 -0.36 -0.14 -11.79
N VAL A 90 0.57 0.03 -10.86
CA VAL A 90 1.66 -0.91 -10.63
C VAL A 90 1.70 -1.33 -9.16
N LEU A 91 1.82 -2.63 -8.95
CA LEU A 91 1.92 -3.25 -7.64
C LEU A 91 3.33 -3.84 -7.52
N THR A 92 4.14 -3.32 -6.59
CA THR A 92 5.59 -3.60 -6.58
C THR A 92 5.99 -4.68 -5.57
N GLY A 93 5.07 -5.62 -5.30
CA GLY A 93 5.37 -6.83 -4.52
C GLY A 93 5.08 -6.71 -3.03
N ASP A 94 5.47 -7.75 -2.32
CA ASP A 94 5.28 -7.95 -0.89
C ASP A 94 3.79 -7.89 -0.49
N PHE A 95 3.00 -8.71 -1.20
CA PHE A 95 1.56 -8.82 -0.96
C PHE A 95 1.24 -9.53 0.34
N ILE A 96 2.06 -10.49 0.72
CA ILE A 96 1.79 -11.44 1.80
C ILE A 96 2.88 -11.33 2.87
N TRP A 97 2.46 -11.45 4.14
CA TRP A 97 3.35 -11.50 5.29
C TRP A 97 2.96 -12.68 6.17
N ARG A 98 3.84 -13.65 6.35
CA ARG A 98 3.70 -14.83 7.22
C ARG A 98 2.28 -15.45 7.25
N GLU A 99 2.17 -16.77 7.37
CA GLU A 99 0.89 -17.51 7.45
C GLU A 99 -0.02 -17.35 6.21
N VAL A 100 0.56 -17.55 5.08
CA VAL A 100 0.08 -17.31 3.71
C VAL A 100 -1.30 -17.89 3.39
N THR A 101 -1.59 -19.12 3.85
CA THR A 101 -2.77 -19.86 3.38
C THR A 101 -4.10 -19.34 3.90
N GLN A 102 -4.09 -18.63 5.04
CA GLN A 102 -5.31 -18.17 5.70
C GLN A 102 -5.77 -16.76 5.28
N HIS A 103 -4.92 -15.99 4.61
CA HIS A 103 -5.19 -14.58 4.37
C HIS A 103 -5.01 -14.13 2.92
N ALA A 104 -4.30 -14.90 2.09
CA ALA A 104 -3.99 -14.51 0.72
C ALA A 104 -5.25 -14.23 -0.13
N GLU A 105 -6.29 -15.04 0.03
CA GLU A 105 -7.58 -14.90 -0.65
C GLU A 105 -8.28 -13.55 -0.36
N LYS A 106 -8.00 -12.96 0.82
CA LYS A 106 -8.55 -11.66 1.21
C LYS A 106 -8.01 -10.49 0.38
N LEU A 107 -6.93 -10.71 -0.38
CA LEU A 107 -6.41 -9.74 -1.34
C LEU A 107 -7.27 -9.62 -2.59
N VAL A 108 -8.00 -10.67 -2.97
CA VAL A 108 -8.73 -10.73 -4.25
C VAL A 108 -9.70 -9.56 -4.40
N GLU A 109 -10.56 -9.34 -3.44
CA GLU A 109 -11.57 -8.27 -3.51
C GLU A 109 -10.99 -6.86 -3.60
N PRO A 110 -10.06 -6.44 -2.71
CA PRO A 110 -9.48 -5.11 -2.82
C PRO A 110 -8.67 -4.91 -4.11
N LEU A 111 -7.93 -5.93 -4.57
CA LEU A 111 -7.17 -5.84 -5.82
C LEU A 111 -8.06 -5.84 -7.06
N ARG A 112 -9.17 -6.57 -7.06
CA ARG A 112 -10.17 -6.57 -8.13
C ARG A 112 -10.81 -5.19 -8.35
N SER A 113 -10.84 -4.35 -7.32
CA SER A 113 -11.35 -2.98 -7.42
C SER A 113 -10.42 -2.04 -8.20
N LEU A 114 -9.16 -2.42 -8.38
CA LEU A 114 -8.17 -1.64 -9.10
C LEU A 114 -8.39 -1.75 -10.61
N HIS A 115 -8.42 -0.61 -11.28
CA HIS A 115 -8.52 -0.56 -12.74
C HIS A 115 -7.88 0.72 -13.29
N ALA A 116 -7.29 0.63 -14.46
CA ALA A 116 -6.70 1.77 -15.15
C ALA A 116 -6.73 1.54 -16.66
N PRO A 117 -6.82 2.59 -17.50
CA PRO A 117 -6.88 2.46 -18.96
C PRO A 117 -5.70 1.69 -19.57
N LEU A 118 -4.51 1.83 -19.02
CA LEU A 118 -3.31 1.11 -19.47
C LEU A 118 -3.08 -0.22 -18.72
N GLY A 119 -3.96 -0.58 -17.80
CA GLY A 119 -3.94 -1.84 -17.07
C GLY A 119 -3.41 -1.75 -15.65
N VAL A 120 -3.49 -2.91 -14.97
CA VAL A 120 -2.98 -3.13 -13.62
C VAL A 120 -1.95 -4.24 -13.68
N TYR A 121 -0.74 -3.94 -13.27
CA TYR A 121 0.39 -4.87 -13.35
C TYR A 121 1.04 -5.06 -11.99
N ALA A 122 1.65 -6.22 -11.79
CA ALA A 122 2.35 -6.55 -10.57
C ALA A 122 3.70 -7.21 -10.85
N VAL A 123 4.60 -7.09 -9.89
CA VAL A 123 5.77 -7.96 -9.72
C VAL A 123 5.72 -8.58 -8.33
N LEU A 124 6.44 -9.67 -8.11
CA LEU A 124 6.56 -10.29 -6.79
C LEU A 124 7.69 -9.64 -6.01
N GLY A 125 7.48 -9.47 -4.72
CA GLY A 125 8.51 -9.09 -3.76
C GLY A 125 9.18 -10.30 -3.11
N ASN A 126 10.14 -10.05 -2.23
CA ASN A 126 10.88 -11.13 -1.56
C ASN A 126 9.98 -11.96 -0.62
N HIS A 127 9.03 -11.34 0.08
CA HIS A 127 8.08 -12.06 0.92
C HIS A 127 7.19 -13.00 0.10
N ASP A 128 6.72 -12.58 -1.06
CA ASP A 128 5.91 -13.42 -1.93
C ASP A 128 6.67 -14.68 -2.39
N HIS A 129 7.98 -14.53 -2.65
CA HIS A 129 8.83 -15.67 -2.98
C HIS A 129 9.05 -16.62 -1.80
N TRP A 130 9.24 -16.09 -0.60
CA TRP A 130 9.46 -16.91 0.60
C TRP A 130 8.20 -17.62 1.06
N GLU A 131 7.06 -16.96 0.96
CA GLU A 131 5.78 -17.45 1.49
C GLU A 131 5.00 -18.29 0.47
N GLY A 132 5.20 -18.09 -0.82
CA GLY A 132 4.55 -18.86 -1.88
C GLY A 132 4.21 -18.09 -3.15
N ALA A 133 5.19 -17.93 -4.03
CA ALA A 133 5.04 -17.21 -5.29
C ALA A 133 3.86 -17.70 -6.15
N ALA A 134 3.61 -19.02 -6.20
CA ALA A 134 2.51 -19.60 -6.95
C ALA A 134 1.13 -19.21 -6.37
N LEU A 135 1.03 -19.11 -5.04
CA LEU A 135 -0.21 -18.70 -4.38
C LEU A 135 -0.49 -17.21 -4.65
N THR A 136 0.53 -16.35 -4.49
CA THR A 136 0.40 -14.93 -4.80
C THR A 136 0.02 -14.72 -6.27
N ALA A 137 0.67 -15.44 -7.19
CA ALA A 137 0.33 -15.39 -8.61
C ALA A 137 -1.13 -15.80 -8.89
N GLY A 138 -1.62 -16.83 -8.21
CA GLY A 138 -3.02 -17.26 -8.30
C GLY A 138 -4.01 -16.18 -7.84
N VAL A 139 -3.73 -15.55 -6.70
CA VAL A 139 -4.55 -14.44 -6.16
C VAL A 139 -4.55 -13.24 -7.09
N LEU A 140 -3.39 -12.86 -7.64
CA LEU A 140 -3.28 -11.76 -8.60
C LEU A 140 -4.08 -12.05 -9.87
N ALA A 141 -3.97 -13.27 -10.41
CA ALA A 141 -4.73 -13.69 -11.58
C ALA A 141 -6.24 -13.66 -11.33
N GLU A 142 -6.71 -14.14 -10.18
CA GLU A 142 -8.11 -14.11 -9.79
C GLU A 142 -8.62 -12.66 -9.63
N ALA A 143 -7.78 -11.77 -9.17
CA ALA A 143 -8.09 -10.34 -9.06
C ALA A 143 -8.03 -9.60 -10.41
N GLY A 144 -7.57 -10.23 -11.50
CA GLY A 144 -7.43 -9.60 -12.81
C GLY A 144 -6.18 -8.73 -12.94
N VAL A 145 -5.18 -8.93 -12.08
CA VAL A 145 -3.90 -8.22 -12.10
C VAL A 145 -2.89 -8.99 -12.93
N ALA A 146 -2.26 -8.35 -13.90
CA ALA A 146 -1.26 -8.96 -14.76
C ALA A 146 0.11 -9.03 -14.05
N LEU A 147 0.52 -10.24 -13.67
CA LEU A 147 1.85 -10.48 -13.07
C LEU A 147 2.91 -10.51 -14.16
N LEU A 148 3.97 -9.73 -14.00
CA LEU A 148 5.14 -9.73 -14.86
C LEU A 148 6.30 -10.44 -14.15
N VAL A 149 6.92 -11.41 -14.83
CA VAL A 149 8.11 -12.13 -14.35
C VAL A 149 9.10 -12.21 -15.50
N ASN A 150 10.14 -11.40 -15.44
CA ASN A 150 11.13 -11.27 -16.54
C ASN A 150 10.46 -11.01 -17.89
N GLN A 151 9.45 -10.18 -17.91
CA GLN A 151 8.64 -9.87 -19.09
C GLN A 151 8.57 -8.37 -19.33
N ALA A 152 8.41 -8.00 -20.59
CA ALA A 152 8.12 -6.64 -21.01
C ALA A 152 6.77 -6.60 -21.74
N VAL A 153 5.92 -5.66 -21.38
CA VAL A 153 4.63 -5.41 -22.03
C VAL A 153 4.60 -4.01 -22.61
N ARG A 154 4.10 -3.89 -23.83
CA ARG A 154 3.88 -2.60 -24.47
C ARG A 154 2.53 -2.06 -24.00
N LEU A 155 2.55 -0.93 -23.32
CA LEU A 155 1.36 -0.34 -22.68
C LEU A 155 0.48 0.42 -23.69
N ASP A 156 1.08 1.04 -24.69
CA ASP A 156 0.36 1.79 -25.72
C ASP A 156 0.84 1.38 -27.12
N ALA A 157 -0.08 0.94 -27.97
CA ALA A 157 0.22 0.54 -29.35
C ALA A 157 0.75 1.71 -30.20
N ALA A 158 0.32 2.92 -29.89
CA ALA A 158 0.69 4.12 -30.62
C ALA A 158 1.95 4.82 -30.07
N ALA A 159 2.40 4.53 -28.80
CA ALA A 159 3.65 5.03 -28.22
C ALA A 159 4.59 3.88 -27.85
N PRO A 160 5.90 4.09 -27.93
CA PRO A 160 6.88 3.11 -27.49
C PRO A 160 7.03 3.17 -25.96
N LEU A 161 5.92 3.00 -25.21
CA LEU A 161 5.93 2.90 -23.77
C LEU A 161 5.88 1.43 -23.36
N TRP A 162 6.88 1.00 -22.65
CA TRP A 162 7.02 -0.37 -22.18
C TRP A 162 7.08 -0.41 -20.67
N LEU A 163 6.41 -1.38 -20.10
CA LEU A 163 6.55 -1.77 -18.69
C LEU A 163 7.35 -3.06 -18.65
N VAL A 164 8.33 -3.12 -17.74
CA VAL A 164 9.20 -4.27 -17.55
C VAL A 164 9.08 -4.72 -16.10
N GLY A 165 8.92 -6.02 -15.87
CA GLY A 165 8.83 -6.60 -14.55
C GLY A 165 9.39 -8.01 -14.47
#